data_3326673606d1887927c7eec075526717
#
_entry.id   3326673606d1887927c7eec075526717
#
_cell.length_a   1.000
_cell.length_b   1.000
_cell.length_c   1.000
_cell.angle_alpha   90.00
_cell.angle_beta   90.00
_cell.angle_gamma   90.00
#
_symmetry.space_group_name_H-M   'P 1'
#
loop_
_entity.id
_entity.type
_entity.pdbx_description
1 polymer ?
#
loop_
_entity_poly.entity_id
_entity_poly.type
_entity_poly.pdbx_seq_one_letter_code
_entity_poly.pdbx_strand_id
1 'polypeptide(L)'
;INELKQLSISGDDEIHRIPTLRETFELLAPYCKGKGLRLNIELKNSEIRYEGMEQKVIDMVSEFNLEDYVVYSSFNHDSIGLVRQLKDDADVAYLAGDYHRCMDGIIKYGGMTIHPAQLGMPVNKSDVEAIKDAGLRVRMWNGSEPLYGQLRTLPDMDLREYYRLGATDIFTNVPERYCENRR
;
A
#
# COMPACT_ATOMS: atom_id res chain seq x y z
N ILE A 1 19.32 -5.87 11.88
CA ILE A 1 18.13 -6.75 12.10
C ILE A 1 18.10 -7.23 13.56
N ASN A 2 19.18 -7.72 14.12
CA ASN A 2 19.19 -8.26 15.49
C ASN A 2 18.76 -7.26 16.56
N GLU A 3 19.14 -5.99 16.43
CA GLU A 3 18.71 -4.92 17.33
C GLU A 3 17.21 -4.63 17.20
N LEU A 4 16.70 -4.55 15.95
CA LEU A 4 15.28 -4.35 15.70
C LEU A 4 14.41 -5.49 16.26
N LYS A 5 14.91 -6.72 16.19
CA LYS A 5 14.23 -7.89 16.76
C LYS A 5 14.17 -7.89 18.30
N GLN A 6 14.96 -7.07 18.96
CA GLN A 6 14.93 -6.92 20.42
C GLN A 6 13.88 -5.88 20.87
N LEU A 7 13.43 -5.01 19.96
CA LEU A 7 12.41 -4.02 20.29
C LEU A 7 11.06 -4.71 20.53
N SER A 8 10.40 -4.35 21.63
CA SER A 8 9.00 -4.68 21.88
C SER A 8 8.10 -3.59 21.30
N ILE A 9 7.08 -4.00 20.57
CA ILE A 9 6.07 -3.10 19.99
C ILE A 9 4.70 -3.29 20.67
N SER A 10 4.68 -3.84 21.88
CA SER A 10 3.42 -4.15 22.58
C SER A 10 2.73 -2.91 23.15
N GLY A 11 1.41 -2.89 23.02
CA GLY A 11 0.51 -1.99 23.74
C GLY A 11 -0.46 -2.73 24.68
N ASP A 12 -0.32 -4.03 24.79
CA ASP A 12 -1.08 -4.98 25.62
C ASP A 12 -0.11 -5.87 26.43
N ASP A 13 -0.63 -6.87 27.12
CA ASP A 13 0.17 -7.75 27.98
C ASP A 13 1.05 -8.75 27.18
N GLU A 14 1.01 -8.72 25.86
CA GLU A 14 1.81 -9.59 24.99
C GLU A 14 3.02 -8.86 24.41
N ILE A 15 4.14 -9.59 24.32
CA ILE A 15 5.38 -9.08 23.71
C ILE A 15 5.33 -9.35 22.21
N HIS A 16 5.07 -8.31 21.43
CA HIS A 16 5.16 -8.36 19.97
C HIS A 16 6.53 -7.87 19.49
N ARG A 17 6.99 -8.45 18.39
CA ARG A 17 8.25 -8.08 17.74
C ARG A 17 8.01 -7.72 16.30
N ILE A 18 8.85 -6.83 15.76
CA ILE A 18 8.79 -6.46 14.34
C ILE A 18 9.10 -7.71 13.50
N PRO A 19 8.15 -8.19 12.66
CA PRO A 19 8.43 -9.32 11.78
C PRO A 19 9.37 -8.92 10.65
N THR A 20 10.17 -9.85 10.17
CA THR A 20 10.84 -9.71 8.88
C THR A 20 9.85 -9.95 7.72
N LEU A 21 10.19 -9.49 6.52
CA LEU A 21 9.38 -9.77 5.34
C LEU A 21 9.23 -11.28 5.09
N ARG A 22 10.29 -12.06 5.36
CA ARG A 22 10.26 -13.53 5.26
C ARG A 22 9.24 -14.14 6.21
N GLU A 23 9.29 -13.79 7.50
CA GLU A 23 8.31 -14.27 8.51
C GLU A 23 6.88 -13.88 8.13
N THR A 24 6.71 -12.68 7.55
CA THR A 24 5.41 -12.23 7.05
C THR A 24 4.93 -13.12 5.89
N PHE A 25 5.81 -13.46 4.94
CA PHE A 25 5.45 -14.34 3.83
C PHE A 25 5.20 -15.79 4.27
N GLU A 26 5.99 -16.32 5.21
CA GLU A 26 5.74 -17.64 5.81
C GLU A 26 4.34 -17.75 6.40
N LEU A 27 3.88 -16.69 7.06
CA LEU A 27 2.53 -16.61 7.62
C LEU A 27 1.44 -16.43 6.57
N LEU A 28 1.63 -15.51 5.60
CA LEU A 28 0.56 -15.04 4.72
C LEU A 28 0.46 -15.78 3.38
N ALA A 29 1.51 -16.44 2.89
CA ALA A 29 1.50 -17.12 1.61
C ALA A 29 0.35 -18.16 1.47
N PRO A 30 -0.01 -18.95 2.50
CA PRO A 30 -1.16 -19.85 2.40
C PRO A 30 -2.49 -19.12 2.17
N TYR A 31 -2.65 -17.91 2.74
CA TYR A 31 -3.85 -17.10 2.55
C TYR A 31 -3.87 -16.44 1.17
N CYS A 32 -2.72 -16.01 0.67
CA CYS A 32 -2.61 -15.49 -0.70
C CYS A 32 -3.05 -16.57 -1.69
N LYS A 33 -2.45 -17.74 -1.64
CA LYS A 33 -2.70 -18.85 -2.58
C LYS A 33 -4.07 -19.49 -2.39
N GLY A 34 -4.55 -19.62 -1.16
CA GLY A 34 -5.81 -20.31 -0.86
C GLY A 34 -7.06 -19.43 -0.85
N LYS A 35 -6.91 -18.13 -0.59
CA LYS A 35 -8.04 -17.19 -0.43
C LYS A 35 -7.94 -15.93 -1.30
N GLY A 36 -6.88 -15.80 -2.11
CA GLY A 36 -6.67 -14.63 -2.95
C GLY A 36 -6.31 -13.35 -2.17
N LEU A 37 -5.75 -13.48 -0.94
CA LEU A 37 -5.25 -12.33 -0.21
C LEU A 37 -4.16 -11.64 -1.02
N ARG A 38 -4.25 -10.32 -1.17
CA ARG A 38 -3.21 -9.52 -1.82
C ARG A 38 -2.42 -8.75 -0.78
N LEU A 39 -1.11 -8.62 -1.02
CA LEU A 39 -0.17 -7.92 -0.16
C LEU A 39 0.29 -6.64 -0.85
N ASN A 40 0.18 -5.51 -0.16
CA ASN A 40 0.82 -4.28 -0.58
C ASN A 40 2.14 -4.13 0.17
N ILE A 41 3.25 -4.16 -0.56
CA ILE A 41 4.60 -3.95 -0.01
C ILE A 41 5.01 -2.51 -0.28
N GLU A 42 4.99 -1.69 0.76
CA GLU A 42 5.49 -0.33 0.66
C GLU A 42 7.01 -0.29 0.87
N LEU A 43 7.73 0.16 -0.15
CA LEU A 43 9.18 0.39 -0.07
C LEU A 43 9.44 1.75 0.58
N LYS A 44 9.78 1.74 1.87
CA LYS A 44 10.04 2.95 2.66
C LYS A 44 11.48 3.45 2.48
N ASN A 45 11.75 4.07 1.35
CA ASN A 45 13.07 4.56 0.95
C ASN A 45 13.05 5.97 0.33
N SER A 46 12.02 6.76 0.67
CA SER A 46 11.86 8.13 0.16
C SER A 46 12.82 9.13 0.83
N GLU A 47 13.21 8.87 2.08
CA GLU A 47 14.17 9.72 2.80
C GLU A 47 15.59 9.14 2.78
N ILE A 48 15.71 7.84 3.04
CA ILE A 48 16.98 7.12 3.05
C ILE A 48 16.94 6.06 1.97
N ARG A 49 17.84 6.17 1.01
CA ARG A 49 18.00 5.17 -0.04
C ARG A 49 18.69 3.93 0.50
N TYR A 50 18.06 2.76 0.29
CA TYR A 50 18.64 1.44 0.59
C TYR A 50 18.98 0.74 -0.73
N GLU A 51 20.25 0.78 -1.10
CA GLU A 51 20.72 0.20 -2.35
C GLU A 51 20.39 -1.29 -2.48
N GLY A 52 19.82 -1.68 -3.60
CA GLY A 52 19.43 -3.05 -3.90
C GLY A 52 18.21 -3.57 -3.11
N MET A 53 17.47 -2.69 -2.44
CA MET A 53 16.26 -3.10 -1.70
C MET A 53 15.21 -3.66 -2.65
N GLU A 54 14.99 -3.03 -3.79
CA GLU A 54 14.00 -3.44 -4.79
C GLU A 54 14.26 -4.86 -5.27
N GLN A 55 15.49 -5.16 -5.67
CA GLN A 55 15.86 -6.50 -6.12
C GLN A 55 15.67 -7.54 -5.01
N LYS A 56 16.10 -7.24 -3.79
CA LYS A 56 15.95 -8.18 -2.65
C LYS A 56 14.49 -8.49 -2.33
N VAL A 57 13.60 -7.50 -2.47
CA VAL A 57 12.16 -7.70 -2.24
C VAL A 57 11.56 -8.53 -3.38
N ILE A 58 11.92 -8.23 -4.63
CA ILE A 58 11.48 -9.02 -5.81
C ILE A 58 11.93 -10.48 -5.67
N ASP A 59 13.20 -10.71 -5.35
CA ASP A 59 13.75 -12.06 -5.18
C ASP A 59 13.00 -12.84 -4.10
N MET A 60 12.68 -12.19 -2.98
CA MET A 60 11.94 -12.82 -1.89
C MET A 60 10.48 -13.12 -2.29
N VAL A 61 9.82 -12.23 -3.02
CA VAL A 61 8.47 -12.48 -3.56
C VAL A 61 8.50 -13.71 -4.49
N SER A 62 9.51 -13.81 -5.35
CA SER A 62 9.67 -14.95 -6.26
C SER A 62 10.00 -16.25 -5.51
N GLU A 63 10.84 -16.19 -4.48
CA GLU A 63 11.14 -17.36 -3.63
C GLU A 63 9.87 -17.98 -3.02
N PHE A 64 8.89 -17.15 -2.67
CA PHE A 64 7.63 -17.59 -2.11
C PHE A 64 6.54 -17.85 -3.17
N ASN A 65 6.80 -17.60 -4.45
CA ASN A 65 5.83 -17.65 -5.56
C ASN A 65 4.59 -16.80 -5.24
N LEU A 66 4.80 -15.52 -4.95
CA LEU A 66 3.76 -14.56 -4.57
C LEU A 66 3.58 -13.42 -5.58
N GLU A 67 4.13 -13.52 -6.79
CA GLU A 67 4.12 -12.49 -7.83
C GLU A 67 2.69 -12.00 -8.13
N ASP A 68 1.75 -12.92 -8.27
CA ASP A 68 0.35 -12.61 -8.59
C ASP A 68 -0.42 -11.96 -7.42
N TYR A 69 0.16 -11.98 -6.23
CA TYR A 69 -0.49 -11.53 -4.99
C TYR A 69 0.11 -10.25 -4.41
N VAL A 70 1.20 -9.75 -4.98
CA VAL A 70 1.94 -8.60 -4.46
C VAL A 70 1.72 -7.36 -5.31
N VAL A 71 1.57 -6.22 -4.64
CA VAL A 71 1.66 -4.88 -5.21
C VAL A 71 2.83 -4.18 -4.55
N TYR A 72 3.74 -3.63 -5.34
CA TYR A 72 4.84 -2.80 -4.84
C TYR A 72 4.42 -1.34 -4.83
N SER A 73 4.58 -0.65 -3.72
CA SER A 73 4.27 0.79 -3.65
C SER A 73 5.38 1.57 -2.95
N SER A 74 5.50 2.85 -3.26
CA SER A 74 6.43 3.76 -2.61
C SER A 74 6.06 5.22 -2.88
N PHE A 75 6.39 6.10 -1.93
CA PHE A 75 6.49 7.55 -2.16
C PHE A 75 7.71 7.91 -3.02
N ASN A 76 8.72 7.05 -3.09
CA ASN A 76 9.84 7.18 -4.01
C ASN A 76 9.48 6.57 -5.37
N HIS A 77 8.97 7.39 -6.29
CA HIS A 77 8.53 6.93 -7.60
C HIS A 77 9.68 6.38 -8.46
N ASP A 78 10.92 6.84 -8.24
CA ASP A 78 12.09 6.28 -8.93
C ASP A 78 12.35 4.83 -8.50
N SER A 79 12.08 4.50 -7.24
CA SER A 79 12.14 3.13 -6.74
C SER A 79 11.09 2.23 -7.42
N ILE A 80 9.88 2.74 -7.63
CA ILE A 80 8.82 2.02 -8.34
C ILE A 80 9.19 1.86 -9.82
N GLY A 81 9.77 2.88 -10.44
CA GLY A 81 10.32 2.79 -11.80
C GLY A 81 11.40 1.71 -11.91
N LEU A 82 12.27 1.60 -10.90
CA LEU A 82 13.29 0.53 -10.85
C LEU A 82 12.67 -0.87 -10.70
N VAL A 83 11.63 -1.02 -9.86
CA VAL A 83 10.88 -2.30 -9.77
C VAL A 83 10.38 -2.73 -11.14
N ARG A 84 9.78 -1.80 -11.90
CA ARG A 84 9.31 -2.09 -13.26
C ARG A 84 10.42 -2.46 -14.25
N GLN A 85 11.60 -1.86 -14.11
CA GLN A 85 12.77 -2.22 -14.94
C GLN A 85 13.29 -3.62 -14.61
N LEU A 86 13.27 -4.01 -13.34
CA LEU A 86 13.73 -5.31 -12.86
C LEU A 86 12.69 -6.43 -13.14
N LYS A 87 11.39 -6.07 -13.15
CA LYS A 87 10.26 -6.98 -13.36
C LYS A 87 9.13 -6.20 -14.05
N ASP A 88 9.05 -6.30 -15.38
CA ASP A 88 8.17 -5.52 -16.24
C ASP A 88 6.68 -5.81 -16.05
N ASP A 89 6.35 -7.01 -15.60
CA ASP A 89 5.00 -7.48 -15.26
C ASP A 89 4.59 -7.23 -13.80
N ALA A 90 5.45 -6.60 -12.98
CA ALA A 90 5.14 -6.29 -11.58
C ALA A 90 3.91 -5.37 -11.46
N ASP A 91 2.97 -5.73 -10.56
CA ASP A 91 1.89 -4.81 -10.15
C ASP A 91 2.50 -3.74 -9.23
N VAL A 92 2.54 -2.51 -9.72
CA VAL A 92 3.18 -1.39 -9.01
C VAL A 92 2.20 -0.25 -8.82
N ALA A 93 2.38 0.51 -7.73
CA ALA A 93 1.55 1.65 -7.40
C ALA A 93 2.38 2.85 -6.92
N TYR A 94 2.03 4.02 -7.41
CA TYR A 94 2.64 5.28 -7.02
C TYR A 94 1.90 5.89 -5.84
N LEU A 95 2.60 6.06 -4.73
CA LEU A 95 2.08 6.59 -3.49
C LEU A 95 2.39 8.08 -3.38
N ALA A 96 1.39 8.90 -3.11
CA ALA A 96 1.59 10.34 -2.91
C ALA A 96 0.50 10.97 -2.05
N GLY A 97 0.76 12.20 -1.58
CA GLY A 97 -0.20 13.00 -0.85
C GLY A 97 -1.36 13.52 -1.71
N ASP A 98 -1.27 13.40 -3.04
CA ASP A 98 -2.30 13.84 -3.96
C ASP A 98 -2.31 13.01 -5.26
N TYR A 99 -3.42 13.11 -5.99
CA TYR A 99 -3.65 12.42 -7.24
C TYR A 99 -2.63 12.79 -8.33
N HIS A 100 -2.35 14.10 -8.51
CA HIS A 100 -1.51 14.56 -9.61
C HIS A 100 -0.08 14.04 -9.51
N ARG A 101 0.50 14.02 -8.31
CA ARG A 101 1.81 13.42 -8.07
C ARG A 101 1.82 11.92 -8.36
N CYS A 102 0.75 11.21 -8.04
CA CYS A 102 0.65 9.80 -8.44
C CYS A 102 0.66 9.66 -9.97
N MET A 103 -0.05 10.54 -10.69
CA MET A 103 -0.07 10.55 -12.15
C MET A 103 1.29 10.85 -12.78
N ASP A 104 2.11 11.69 -12.15
CA ASP A 104 3.49 11.92 -12.61
C ASP A 104 4.30 10.62 -12.66
N GLY A 105 4.08 9.72 -11.69
CA GLY A 105 4.68 8.39 -11.67
C GLY A 105 4.21 7.53 -12.85
N ILE A 106 2.90 7.50 -13.11
CA ILE A 106 2.33 6.78 -14.26
C ILE A 106 2.91 7.31 -15.58
N ILE A 107 2.95 8.63 -15.76
CA ILE A 107 3.46 9.27 -16.97
C ILE A 107 4.94 8.93 -17.19
N LYS A 108 5.74 8.97 -16.14
CA LYS A 108 7.19 8.77 -16.22
C LYS A 108 7.59 7.32 -16.38
N TYR A 109 6.93 6.40 -15.70
CA TYR A 109 7.35 5.01 -15.57
C TYR A 109 6.32 3.99 -16.08
N GLY A 110 5.11 4.44 -16.41
CA GLY A 110 4.00 3.54 -16.76
C GLY A 110 3.38 2.87 -15.52
N GLY A 111 2.46 1.97 -15.77
CA GLY A 111 1.69 1.27 -14.73
C GLY A 111 0.22 1.68 -14.76
N MET A 112 -0.58 1.05 -13.91
CA MET A 112 -2.04 1.22 -13.91
C MET A 112 -2.62 1.43 -12.50
N THR A 113 -1.78 1.63 -11.49
CA THR A 113 -2.25 1.75 -10.10
C THR A 113 -1.64 2.97 -9.42
N ILE A 114 -2.49 3.71 -8.73
CA ILE A 114 -2.14 4.87 -7.92
C ILE A 114 -2.71 4.75 -6.51
N HIS A 115 -1.96 5.28 -5.53
CA HIS A 115 -2.34 5.31 -4.12
C HIS A 115 -2.35 6.77 -3.59
N PRO A 116 -3.32 7.61 -4.01
CA PRO A 116 -3.40 8.99 -3.54
C PRO A 116 -3.97 9.08 -2.13
N ALA A 117 -3.51 10.07 -1.35
CA ALA A 117 -4.20 10.47 -0.14
C ALA A 117 -5.48 11.23 -0.48
N GLN A 118 -6.52 11.00 0.30
CA GLN A 118 -7.78 11.78 0.20
C GLN A 118 -7.72 13.08 1.00
N LEU A 119 -6.76 13.21 1.93
CA LEU A 119 -6.64 14.39 2.77
C LEU A 119 -5.78 15.49 2.13
N GLY A 120 -6.23 16.74 2.24
CA GLY A 120 -5.48 17.95 1.85
C GLY A 120 -5.73 18.40 0.42
N MET A 121 -5.59 17.54 -0.55
CA MET A 121 -5.97 17.78 -1.95
C MET A 121 -6.81 16.63 -2.45
N PRO A 122 -8.11 16.62 -2.13
CA PRO A 122 -8.99 15.51 -2.50
C PRO A 122 -9.11 15.40 -4.03
N VAL A 123 -9.29 14.18 -4.48
CA VAL A 123 -9.62 13.88 -5.87
C VAL A 123 -10.92 14.60 -6.23
N ASN A 124 -10.90 15.42 -7.27
CA ASN A 124 -12.07 16.16 -7.74
C ASN A 124 -12.79 15.43 -8.88
N LYS A 125 -13.89 16.01 -9.37
CA LYS A 125 -14.68 15.37 -10.42
C LYS A 125 -13.91 15.13 -11.72
N SER A 126 -13.07 16.08 -12.14
CA SER A 126 -12.28 15.92 -13.37
C SER A 126 -11.20 14.84 -13.20
N ASP A 127 -10.62 14.70 -12.01
CA ASP A 127 -9.68 13.63 -11.71
C ASP A 127 -10.38 12.26 -11.76
N VAL A 128 -11.62 12.15 -11.27
CA VAL A 128 -12.42 10.92 -11.34
C VAL A 128 -12.70 10.51 -12.78
N GLU A 129 -13.03 11.47 -13.64
CA GLU A 129 -13.23 11.23 -15.07
C GLU A 129 -11.93 10.74 -15.72
N ALA A 130 -10.81 11.40 -15.48
CA ALA A 130 -9.50 10.99 -15.98
C ALA A 130 -9.07 9.59 -15.49
N ILE A 131 -9.34 9.27 -14.23
CA ILE A 131 -9.11 7.93 -13.65
C ILE A 131 -9.89 6.86 -14.43
N LYS A 132 -11.18 7.11 -14.68
CA LYS A 132 -12.06 6.16 -15.37
C LYS A 132 -11.66 5.98 -16.81
N ASP A 133 -11.36 7.07 -17.51
CA ASP A 133 -10.96 7.06 -18.92
C ASP A 133 -9.63 6.33 -19.12
N ALA A 134 -8.69 6.49 -18.16
CA ALA A 134 -7.43 5.79 -18.19
C ALA A 134 -7.52 4.34 -17.68
N GLY A 135 -8.65 3.90 -17.12
CA GLY A 135 -8.82 2.55 -16.55
C GLY A 135 -7.93 2.26 -15.36
N LEU A 136 -7.56 3.28 -14.58
CA LEU A 136 -6.65 3.13 -13.45
C LEU A 136 -7.29 2.40 -12.27
N ARG A 137 -6.48 1.63 -11.56
CA ARG A 137 -6.79 1.17 -10.19
C ARG A 137 -6.38 2.25 -9.20
N VAL A 138 -7.30 2.61 -8.33
CA VAL A 138 -7.10 3.68 -7.35
C VAL A 138 -7.35 3.14 -5.95
N ARG A 139 -6.31 3.06 -5.13
CA ARG A 139 -6.39 2.68 -3.74
C ARG A 139 -6.14 3.92 -2.89
N MET A 140 -7.24 4.50 -2.40
CA MET A 140 -7.17 5.73 -1.60
C MET A 140 -6.83 5.42 -0.15
N TRP A 141 -6.09 6.32 0.48
CA TRP A 141 -5.82 6.28 1.91
C TRP A 141 -6.16 7.62 2.56
N ASN A 142 -6.55 7.57 3.83
CA ASN A 142 -6.84 8.75 4.61
C ASN A 142 -5.63 9.10 5.48
N GLY A 143 -4.90 10.16 5.09
CA GLY A 143 -3.73 10.64 5.83
C GLY A 143 -4.05 11.23 7.21
N SER A 144 -5.35 11.41 7.55
CA SER A 144 -5.79 11.86 8.87
C SER A 144 -6.24 10.71 9.77
N GLU A 145 -6.29 9.47 9.27
CA GLU A 145 -6.51 8.34 10.17
C GLU A 145 -5.40 8.31 11.21
N PRO A 146 -5.75 8.43 12.49
CA PRO A 146 -4.74 8.55 13.53
C PRO A 146 -3.87 7.31 13.60
N LEU A 147 -2.60 7.55 13.79
CA LEU A 147 -1.65 6.55 14.20
C LEU A 147 -1.99 6.11 15.64
N TYR A 148 -1.77 4.86 15.93
CA TYR A 148 -2.00 4.18 17.20
C TYR A 148 -2.14 5.07 18.46
N GLY A 149 -3.22 4.90 19.18
CA GLY A 149 -3.48 5.56 20.46
C GLY A 149 -4.28 6.87 20.42
N GLN A 150 -4.38 7.55 19.26
CA GLN A 150 -5.17 8.78 19.10
C GLN A 150 -6.53 8.53 18.40
N LEU A 151 -6.83 7.30 18.09
CA LEU A 151 -7.85 6.82 17.17
C LEU A 151 -9.30 6.98 17.61
N ARG A 152 -9.54 7.31 18.87
CA ARG A 152 -10.90 7.22 19.43
C ARG A 152 -11.81 8.39 19.08
N THR A 153 -11.31 9.44 18.45
CA THR A 153 -12.04 10.71 18.29
C THR A 153 -12.33 11.14 16.85
N LEU A 154 -11.78 10.46 15.84
CA LEU A 154 -12.09 10.79 14.44
C LEU A 154 -13.31 10.04 13.94
N PRO A 155 -14.15 10.69 13.12
CA PRO A 155 -15.28 10.03 12.48
C PRO A 155 -14.79 8.92 11.54
N ASP A 156 -15.63 7.91 11.38
CA ASP A 156 -15.40 6.87 10.39
C ASP A 156 -15.34 7.46 8.97
N MET A 157 -14.53 6.83 8.09
CA MET A 157 -14.51 7.21 6.69
C MET A 157 -15.86 6.91 6.03
N ASP A 158 -16.38 7.83 5.24
CA ASP A 158 -17.50 7.50 4.35
C ASP A 158 -16.97 6.74 3.12
N LEU A 159 -16.95 5.41 3.20
CA LEU A 159 -16.50 4.55 2.11
C LEU A 159 -17.25 4.78 0.80
N ARG A 160 -18.52 5.21 0.86
CA ARG A 160 -19.32 5.50 -0.34
C ARG A 160 -18.77 6.72 -1.06
N GLU A 161 -18.32 7.72 -0.30
CA GLU A 161 -17.69 8.92 -0.87
C GLU A 161 -16.39 8.55 -1.61
N TYR A 162 -15.55 7.72 -1.01
CA TYR A 162 -14.32 7.25 -1.66
C TYR A 162 -14.59 6.53 -2.98
N TYR A 163 -15.60 5.66 -3.02
CA TYR A 163 -15.99 4.99 -4.27
C TYR A 163 -16.57 5.94 -5.31
N ARG A 164 -17.32 6.98 -4.90
CA ARG A 164 -17.78 8.04 -5.82
C ARG A 164 -16.61 8.82 -6.42
N LEU A 165 -15.55 9.01 -5.65
CA LEU A 165 -14.29 9.66 -6.05
C LEU A 165 -13.38 8.74 -6.87
N GLY A 166 -13.84 7.55 -7.24
CA GLY A 166 -13.14 6.64 -8.15
C GLY A 166 -12.21 5.64 -7.47
N ALA A 167 -12.25 5.51 -6.13
CA ALA A 167 -11.51 4.47 -5.44
C ALA A 167 -11.98 3.08 -5.90
N THR A 168 -11.03 2.20 -6.19
CA THR A 168 -11.28 0.77 -6.38
C THR A 168 -11.13 0.01 -5.07
N ASP A 169 -10.26 0.51 -4.20
CA ASP A 169 -9.97 -0.04 -2.87
C ASP A 169 -9.62 1.10 -1.90
N ILE A 170 -9.66 0.83 -0.61
CA ILE A 170 -9.40 1.82 0.42
C ILE A 170 -8.45 1.21 1.47
N PHE A 171 -7.41 1.96 1.83
CA PHE A 171 -6.57 1.64 2.97
C PHE A 171 -7.15 2.23 4.24
N THR A 172 -7.16 1.45 5.30
CA THR A 172 -7.55 1.88 6.65
C THR A 172 -6.65 1.27 7.71
N ASN A 173 -6.39 2.01 8.79
CA ASN A 173 -5.67 1.51 9.96
C ASN A 173 -6.58 0.71 10.91
N VAL A 174 -7.89 0.74 10.68
CA VAL A 174 -8.92 0.15 11.55
C VAL A 174 -9.96 -0.64 10.74
N PRO A 175 -9.53 -1.69 10.02
CA PRO A 175 -10.41 -2.43 9.11
C PRO A 175 -11.59 -3.08 9.82
N GLU A 176 -11.47 -3.40 11.10
CA GLU A 176 -12.53 -3.94 11.94
C GLU A 176 -13.78 -3.04 12.00
N ARG A 177 -13.61 -1.72 11.91
CA ARG A 177 -14.73 -0.77 11.89
C ARG A 177 -15.61 -0.89 10.64
N TYR A 178 -15.06 -1.43 9.57
CA TYR A 178 -15.71 -1.49 8.26
C TYR A 178 -16.11 -2.90 7.84
N CYS A 179 -15.67 -3.92 8.59
CA CYS A 179 -15.96 -5.33 8.28
C CYS A 179 -17.18 -5.90 9.02
N GLU A 180 -17.73 -5.25 10.04
CA GLU A 180 -18.80 -5.77 10.90
C GLU A 180 -20.17 -5.94 10.20
N ASN A 181 -20.37 -5.40 9.02
CA ASN A 181 -21.63 -5.47 8.27
C ASN A 181 -21.69 -6.59 7.22
N ARG A 182 -20.85 -7.61 7.32
CA ARG A 182 -20.88 -8.79 6.43
C ARG A 182 -21.34 -10.08 7.15
N ARG A 183 -22.22 -9.94 8.15
CA ARG A 183 -22.95 -11.08 8.72
C ARG A 183 -24.36 -11.14 8.19
#